data_7b1372824de594fb8ce4c6431ca312e8
#
_entry.id   7b1372824de594fb8ce4c6431ca312e8
#
_cell.length_a   1.000
_cell.length_b   1.000
_cell.length_c   1.000
_cell.angle_alpha   90.00
_cell.angle_beta   90.00
_cell.angle_gamma   90.00
#
_symmetry.space_group_name_H-M   'P 1'
#
loop_
_entity.id
_entity.type
_entity.pdbx_description
1 polymer ?
#
loop_
_entity_poly.entity_id
_entity_poly.type
_entity_poly.pdbx_seq_one_letter_code
_entity_poly.pdbx_strand_id
1 'polypeptide(L)'
;QRQMCIRDREDAWRRDFTVNALFYDPVNDEIHDYTGLGLEDIRNGVVRIIGEPVTRLEEDPVRILRALKLVGQYGFRMEPETERAVRTSMPLIRLASDSRMTLELEKILKSPYGDRILEAFYEYGFLEYFLPALNTRWNDPDMIHMRELWRVRNERIRQGEYRESISLAMSLIVLPFAEKQFVNRGSLFTYHPGIEN
;
A
#
# COMPACT_ATOMS: atom_id res chain seq x y z
N GLN A 1 13.00 35.11 0.70
CA GLN A 1 11.78 34.60 1.37
C GLN A 1 10.56 34.57 0.42
N ARG A 2 10.18 35.66 -0.28
CA ARG A 2 9.00 35.64 -1.17
C ARG A 2 9.06 34.62 -2.33
N GLN A 3 10.23 34.41 -2.94
CA GLN A 3 10.39 33.42 -4.02
C GLN A 3 10.35 31.97 -3.51
N MET A 4 10.76 31.71 -2.29
CA MET A 4 10.68 30.38 -1.67
C MET A 4 9.22 29.99 -1.40
N CYS A 5 8.42 30.89 -0.81
CA CYS A 5 6.99 30.66 -0.58
C CYS A 5 6.17 30.41 -1.85
N ILE A 6 6.53 31.02 -2.98
CA ILE A 6 5.82 30.79 -4.26
C ILE A 6 6.10 29.38 -4.77
N ARG A 7 7.35 28.93 -4.75
CA ARG A 7 7.75 27.58 -5.17
C ARG A 7 7.13 26.50 -4.28
N ASP A 8 7.12 26.71 -2.97
CA ASP A 8 6.54 25.77 -2.02
C ASP A 8 5.02 25.62 -2.22
N ARG A 9 4.34 26.72 -2.50
CA ARG A 9 2.92 26.72 -2.83
C ARG A 9 2.64 25.98 -4.15
N GLU A 10 3.41 26.23 -5.19
CA GLU A 10 3.28 25.49 -6.46
C GLU A 10 3.58 24.01 -6.30
N ASP A 11 4.59 23.66 -5.48
CA ASP A 11 4.92 22.25 -5.19
C ASP A 11 3.81 21.56 -4.39
N ALA A 12 3.20 22.24 -3.42
CA ALA A 12 2.06 21.72 -2.67
C ALA A 12 0.91 21.28 -3.60
N TRP A 13 0.57 22.11 -4.60
CA TRP A 13 -0.49 21.82 -5.56
C TRP A 13 -0.14 20.71 -6.57
N ARG A 14 1.13 20.35 -6.69
CA ARG A 14 1.60 19.20 -7.50
C ARG A 14 1.57 17.89 -6.76
N ARG A 15 1.46 17.90 -5.41
CA ARG A 15 1.37 16.71 -4.58
C ARG A 15 0.10 15.90 -4.86
N ASP A 16 0.11 14.65 -4.42
CA ASP A 16 -1.02 13.74 -4.64
C ASP A 16 -2.18 14.04 -3.67
N PHE A 17 -1.85 14.20 -2.37
CA PHE A 17 -2.83 14.30 -1.29
C PHE A 17 -2.55 15.48 -0.38
N THR A 18 -3.60 16.06 0.18
CA THR A 18 -3.53 17.19 1.13
C THR A 18 -2.63 16.90 2.31
N VAL A 19 -2.72 15.69 2.88
CA VAL A 19 -1.91 15.22 4.01
C VAL A 19 -0.40 15.15 3.72
N ASN A 20 -0.03 15.09 2.45
CA ASN A 20 1.37 15.06 2.00
C ASN A 20 1.87 16.42 1.48
N ALA A 21 1.06 17.46 1.57
CA ALA A 21 1.35 18.79 1.03
C ALA A 21 1.62 19.85 2.10
N LEU A 22 2.07 19.41 3.26
CA LEU A 22 2.50 20.27 4.36
C LEU A 22 4.00 20.54 4.27
N PHE A 23 4.38 21.75 4.61
CA PHE A 23 5.77 22.18 4.66
C PHE A 23 6.10 22.69 6.04
N TYR A 24 7.24 22.26 6.57
CA TYR A 24 7.74 22.73 7.86
C TYR A 24 8.85 23.76 7.66
N ASP A 25 8.69 24.92 8.26
CA ASP A 25 9.72 25.95 8.35
C ASP A 25 10.49 25.81 9.68
N PRO A 26 11.72 25.27 9.66
CA PRO A 26 12.50 25.06 10.87
C PRO A 26 13.04 26.36 11.49
N VAL A 27 13.00 27.48 10.76
CA VAL A 27 13.48 28.78 11.26
C VAL A 27 12.45 29.44 12.17
N ASN A 28 11.17 29.35 11.75
CA ASN A 28 10.06 29.95 12.48
C ASN A 28 9.28 28.93 13.33
N ASP A 29 9.63 27.64 13.24
CA ASP A 29 8.91 26.51 13.87
C ASP A 29 7.41 26.49 13.46
N GLU A 30 7.15 26.71 12.16
CA GLU A 30 5.81 26.81 11.63
C GLU A 30 5.52 25.74 10.56
N ILE A 31 4.29 25.24 10.55
CA ILE A 31 3.80 24.36 9.48
C ILE A 31 2.93 25.17 8.51
N HIS A 32 3.33 25.17 7.24
CA HIS A 32 2.58 25.82 6.18
C HIS A 32 1.70 24.80 5.46
N ASP A 33 0.41 25.05 5.49
CA ASP A 33 -0.63 24.31 4.75
C ASP A 33 -1.14 25.17 3.59
N TYR A 34 -0.50 25.01 2.43
CA TYR A 34 -0.87 25.79 1.24
C TYR A 34 -2.17 25.32 0.57
N THR A 35 -2.64 24.13 0.90
CA THR A 35 -3.95 23.61 0.43
C THR A 35 -5.10 24.09 1.30
N GLY A 36 -4.81 24.46 2.55
CA GLY A 36 -5.78 24.87 3.55
C GLY A 36 -6.59 23.71 4.16
N LEU A 37 -6.34 22.46 3.74
CA LEU A 37 -7.06 21.26 4.19
C LEU A 37 -6.16 20.18 4.79
N GLY A 38 -4.85 20.26 4.59
CA GLY A 38 -3.92 19.19 4.96
C GLY A 38 -3.88 18.91 6.46
N LEU A 39 -3.82 19.96 7.30
CA LEU A 39 -3.84 19.81 8.75
C LEU A 39 -5.18 19.26 9.27
N GLU A 40 -6.29 19.70 8.69
CA GLU A 40 -7.62 19.23 9.03
C GLU A 40 -7.80 17.76 8.63
N ASP A 41 -7.40 17.41 7.42
CA ASP A 41 -7.47 16.05 6.90
C ASP A 41 -6.61 15.07 7.73
N ILE A 42 -5.42 15.49 8.20
CA ILE A 42 -4.61 14.68 9.13
C ILE A 42 -5.36 14.47 10.45
N ARG A 43 -5.92 15.52 11.07
CA ARG A 43 -6.63 15.41 12.34
C ARG A 43 -7.85 14.50 12.24
N ASN A 44 -8.53 14.55 11.10
CA ASN A 44 -9.75 13.79 10.83
C ASN A 44 -9.48 12.40 10.23
N GLY A 45 -8.22 12.06 9.92
CA GLY A 45 -7.84 10.82 9.28
C GLY A 45 -8.44 10.69 7.88
N VAL A 46 -8.33 11.71 7.04
CA VAL A 46 -8.92 11.78 5.70
C VAL A 46 -7.85 11.79 4.63
N VAL A 47 -8.02 10.95 3.60
CA VAL A 47 -7.23 10.97 2.37
C VAL A 47 -8.03 11.73 1.31
N ARG A 48 -7.50 12.86 0.88
CA ARG A 48 -8.10 13.74 -0.14
C ARG A 48 -7.11 14.01 -1.24
N ILE A 49 -7.50 13.80 -2.50
CA ILE A 49 -6.70 14.17 -3.67
C ILE A 49 -6.72 15.71 -3.83
N ILE A 50 -5.57 16.28 -4.15
CA ILE A 50 -5.44 17.70 -4.48
C ILE A 50 -5.85 17.91 -5.94
N GLY A 51 -6.80 18.81 -6.18
CA GLY A 51 -7.36 19.11 -7.50
C GLY A 51 -8.55 18.22 -7.83
N GLU A 52 -8.84 18.06 -9.12
CA GLU A 52 -9.98 17.24 -9.58
C GLU A 52 -9.58 15.75 -9.56
N PRO A 53 -10.25 14.90 -8.75
CA PRO A 53 -9.76 13.55 -8.47
C PRO A 53 -9.66 12.66 -9.71
N VAL A 54 -10.64 12.67 -10.61
CA VAL A 54 -10.64 11.80 -11.81
C VAL A 54 -9.48 12.17 -12.73
N THR A 55 -9.33 13.45 -13.04
CA THR A 55 -8.22 13.95 -13.87
C THR A 55 -6.87 13.57 -13.28
N ARG A 56 -6.71 13.74 -11.96
CA ARG A 56 -5.45 13.40 -11.27
C ARG A 56 -5.13 11.92 -11.30
N LEU A 57 -6.13 11.04 -11.28
CA LEU A 57 -5.95 9.59 -11.39
C LEU A 57 -5.68 9.15 -12.84
N GLU A 58 -6.25 9.84 -13.83
CA GLU A 58 -5.93 9.63 -15.25
C GLU A 58 -4.50 10.03 -15.59
N GLU A 59 -4.00 11.13 -15.02
CA GLU A 59 -2.60 11.57 -15.18
C GLU A 59 -1.61 10.55 -14.59
N ASP A 60 -1.94 9.96 -13.45
CA ASP A 60 -1.08 9.01 -12.74
C ASP A 60 -1.90 7.98 -11.96
N PRO A 61 -2.21 6.82 -12.57
CA PRO A 61 -2.98 5.77 -11.89
C PRO A 61 -2.32 5.19 -10.63
N VAL A 62 -0.99 5.33 -10.47
CA VAL A 62 -0.29 4.88 -9.25
C VAL A 62 -0.79 5.62 -8.00
N ARG A 63 -1.43 6.78 -8.17
CA ARG A 63 -2.08 7.48 -7.05
C ARG A 63 -3.17 6.66 -6.38
N ILE A 64 -3.86 5.76 -7.12
CA ILE A 64 -4.84 4.82 -6.54
C ILE A 64 -4.16 3.98 -5.45
N LEU A 65 -3.04 3.33 -5.80
CA LEU A 65 -2.27 2.51 -4.87
C LEU A 65 -1.79 3.32 -3.65
N ARG A 66 -1.32 4.55 -3.89
CA ARG A 66 -0.86 5.44 -2.81
C ARG A 66 -1.98 5.88 -1.88
N ALA A 67 -3.18 6.14 -2.40
CA ALA A 67 -4.36 6.44 -1.58
C ALA A 67 -4.70 5.26 -0.66
N LEU A 68 -4.80 4.06 -1.23
CA LEU A 68 -5.11 2.84 -0.49
C LEU A 68 -4.03 2.49 0.54
N LYS A 69 -2.77 2.80 0.24
CA LYS A 69 -1.66 2.65 1.18
C LYS A 69 -1.82 3.56 2.41
N LEU A 70 -2.23 4.82 2.22
CA LEU A 70 -2.53 5.73 3.34
C LEU A 70 -3.71 5.20 4.18
N VAL A 71 -4.78 4.70 3.53
CA VAL A 71 -5.92 4.09 4.20
C VAL A 71 -5.46 2.90 5.07
N GLY A 72 -4.75 1.95 4.50
CA GLY A 72 -4.32 0.75 5.25
C GLY A 72 -3.26 1.05 6.32
N GLN A 73 -2.30 1.92 6.02
CA GLN A 73 -1.20 2.22 6.94
C GLN A 73 -1.64 3.00 8.17
N TYR A 74 -2.49 4.01 7.99
CA TYR A 74 -2.88 4.94 9.05
C TYR A 74 -4.32 4.73 9.54
N GLY A 75 -5.11 3.87 8.90
CA GLY A 75 -6.53 3.72 9.19
C GLY A 75 -7.35 4.94 8.75
N PHE A 76 -6.86 5.69 7.77
CA PHE A 76 -7.56 6.85 7.23
C PHE A 76 -8.73 6.39 6.36
N ARG A 77 -9.73 7.25 6.21
CA ARG A 77 -10.83 7.08 5.26
C ARG A 77 -10.63 7.99 4.06
N MET A 78 -11.10 7.60 2.90
CA MET A 78 -11.09 8.52 1.76
C MET A 78 -12.21 9.55 1.89
N GLU A 79 -11.92 10.77 1.45
CA GLU A 79 -12.95 11.76 1.21
C GLU A 79 -13.92 11.26 0.12
N PRO A 80 -15.26 11.55 0.20
CA PRO A 80 -16.26 10.91 -0.66
C PRO A 80 -16.03 11.06 -2.17
N GLU A 81 -15.54 12.21 -2.65
CA GLU A 81 -15.26 12.43 -4.07
C GLU A 81 -14.00 11.69 -4.50
N THR A 82 -12.96 11.69 -3.64
CA THR A 82 -11.74 10.92 -3.82
C THR A 82 -12.06 9.42 -3.88
N GLU A 83 -12.88 8.90 -2.96
CA GLU A 83 -13.27 7.50 -2.96
C GLU A 83 -14.02 7.09 -4.22
N ARG A 84 -14.98 7.91 -4.65
CA ARG A 84 -15.75 7.67 -5.88
C ARG A 84 -14.83 7.62 -7.10
N ALA A 85 -13.92 8.59 -7.22
CA ALA A 85 -12.94 8.64 -8.30
C ALA A 85 -12.02 7.43 -8.27
N VAL A 86 -11.49 7.04 -7.11
CA VAL A 86 -10.64 5.85 -6.95
C VAL A 86 -11.38 4.60 -7.42
N ARG A 87 -12.62 4.37 -6.98
CA ARG A 87 -13.40 3.18 -7.37
C ARG A 87 -13.69 3.13 -8.86
N THR A 88 -14.01 4.26 -9.48
CA THR A 88 -14.30 4.32 -10.93
C THR A 88 -13.03 4.22 -11.77
N SER A 89 -11.90 4.68 -11.29
CA SER A 89 -10.62 4.69 -12.01
C SER A 89 -9.77 3.43 -11.78
N MET A 90 -10.21 2.44 -10.99
CA MET A 90 -9.47 1.18 -10.74
C MET A 90 -8.92 0.51 -12.02
N PRO A 91 -9.68 0.42 -13.13
CA PRO A 91 -9.17 -0.20 -14.36
C PRO A 91 -7.92 0.47 -14.94
N LEU A 92 -7.71 1.77 -14.65
CA LEU A 92 -6.55 2.53 -15.13
C LEU A 92 -5.22 2.00 -14.57
N ILE A 93 -5.25 1.24 -13.47
CA ILE A 93 -4.03 0.69 -12.88
C ILE A 93 -3.28 -0.25 -13.85
N ARG A 94 -3.99 -0.84 -14.81
CA ARG A 94 -3.40 -1.65 -15.89
C ARG A 94 -2.52 -0.84 -16.86
N LEU A 95 -2.68 0.48 -16.86
CA LEU A 95 -1.90 1.41 -17.68
C LEU A 95 -0.70 1.98 -16.90
N ALA A 96 -0.61 1.68 -15.61
CA ALA A 96 0.50 2.16 -14.79
C ALA A 96 1.81 1.49 -15.20
N SER A 97 2.91 2.24 -15.06
CA SER A 97 4.26 1.71 -15.33
C SER A 97 4.64 0.61 -14.35
N ASP A 98 5.06 -0.55 -14.87
CA ASP A 98 5.49 -1.71 -14.08
C ASP A 98 6.60 -1.35 -13.10
N SER A 99 7.55 -0.52 -13.50
CA SER A 99 8.65 -0.08 -12.63
C SER A 99 8.16 0.73 -11.43
N ARG A 100 7.18 1.61 -11.63
CA ARG A 100 6.60 2.41 -10.54
C ARG A 100 5.75 1.54 -9.62
N MET A 101 4.98 0.60 -10.18
CA MET A 101 4.21 -0.36 -9.40
C MET A 101 5.10 -1.26 -8.56
N THR A 102 6.22 -1.74 -9.12
CA THR A 102 7.21 -2.54 -8.40
C THR A 102 7.81 -1.77 -7.22
N LEU A 103 8.20 -0.51 -7.42
CA LEU A 103 8.74 0.33 -6.34
C LEU A 103 7.73 0.54 -5.20
N GLU A 104 6.45 0.73 -5.52
CA GLU A 104 5.43 0.86 -4.48
C GLU A 104 5.15 -0.48 -3.78
N LEU A 105 5.18 -1.61 -4.52
CA LEU A 105 5.08 -2.94 -3.93
C LEU A 105 6.23 -3.22 -2.95
N GLU A 106 7.47 -2.90 -3.30
CA GLU A 106 8.61 -3.04 -2.39
C GLU A 106 8.42 -2.27 -1.08
N LYS A 107 7.89 -1.04 -1.16
CA LYS A 107 7.59 -0.24 0.03
C LYS A 107 6.52 -0.91 0.91
N ILE A 108 5.52 -1.55 0.31
CA ILE A 108 4.48 -2.28 1.04
C ILE A 108 5.06 -3.52 1.72
N LEU A 109 5.90 -4.28 1.00
CA LEU A 109 6.55 -5.48 1.53
C LEU A 109 7.49 -5.18 2.71
N LYS A 110 8.15 -4.02 2.67
CA LYS A 110 8.98 -3.51 3.77
C LYS A 110 8.15 -2.92 4.91
N SER A 111 6.94 -2.45 4.63
CA SER A 111 6.12 -1.76 5.62
C SER A 111 5.71 -2.67 6.78
N PRO A 112 5.81 -2.20 8.03
CA PRO A 112 5.24 -2.90 9.18
C PRO A 112 3.70 -2.84 9.23
N TYR A 113 3.06 -2.27 8.21
CA TYR A 113 1.61 -2.17 8.03
C TYR A 113 1.13 -2.85 6.74
N GLY A 114 1.98 -3.66 6.10
CA GLY A 114 1.69 -4.31 4.82
C GLY A 114 0.44 -5.20 4.85
N ASP A 115 0.15 -5.85 5.97
CA ASP A 115 -1.07 -6.61 6.24
C ASP A 115 -2.33 -5.74 6.08
N ARG A 116 -2.38 -4.60 6.75
CA ARG A 116 -3.51 -3.66 6.69
C ARG A 116 -3.64 -3.02 5.30
N ILE A 117 -2.52 -2.76 4.63
CA ILE A 117 -2.52 -2.22 3.27
C ILE A 117 -3.12 -3.24 2.29
N LEU A 118 -2.78 -4.54 2.40
CA LEU A 118 -3.39 -5.58 1.57
C LEU A 118 -4.89 -5.75 1.84
N GLU A 119 -5.31 -5.64 3.10
CA GLU A 119 -6.72 -5.65 3.45
C GLU A 119 -7.46 -4.49 2.78
N ALA A 120 -6.92 -3.27 2.85
CA ALA A 120 -7.49 -2.12 2.15
C ALA A 120 -7.54 -2.33 0.63
N PHE A 121 -6.51 -2.95 0.04
CA PHE A 121 -6.51 -3.30 -1.39
C PHE A 121 -7.65 -4.25 -1.75
N TYR A 122 -7.93 -5.23 -0.90
CA TYR A 122 -9.05 -6.15 -1.10
C TYR A 122 -10.41 -5.45 -0.94
N GLU A 123 -10.61 -4.72 0.15
CA GLU A 123 -11.87 -4.03 0.46
C GLU A 123 -12.28 -3.02 -0.61
N TYR A 124 -11.32 -2.34 -1.21
CA TYR A 124 -11.58 -1.38 -2.29
C TYR A 124 -11.60 -2.00 -3.69
N GLY A 125 -11.37 -3.33 -3.83
CA GLY A 125 -11.37 -4.02 -5.12
C GLY A 125 -10.09 -3.86 -5.94
N PHE A 126 -9.04 -3.29 -5.36
CA PHE A 126 -7.77 -3.05 -6.04
C PHE A 126 -7.02 -4.35 -6.36
N LEU A 127 -7.13 -5.38 -5.49
CA LEU A 127 -6.46 -6.67 -5.70
C LEU A 127 -6.89 -7.37 -6.99
N GLU A 128 -8.13 -7.18 -7.45
CA GLU A 128 -8.62 -7.73 -8.72
C GLU A 128 -7.76 -7.30 -9.91
N TYR A 129 -7.29 -6.05 -9.88
CA TYR A 129 -6.47 -5.47 -10.95
C TYR A 129 -4.98 -5.67 -10.74
N PHE A 130 -4.54 -5.73 -9.50
CA PHE A 130 -3.12 -5.73 -9.12
C PHE A 130 -2.57 -7.14 -8.88
N LEU A 131 -3.27 -7.96 -8.09
CA LEU A 131 -2.90 -9.33 -7.73
C LEU A 131 -4.11 -10.27 -7.86
N PRO A 132 -4.62 -10.52 -9.08
CA PRO A 132 -5.88 -11.26 -9.30
C PRO A 132 -5.86 -12.65 -8.70
N ALA A 133 -4.72 -13.35 -8.71
CA ALA A 133 -4.60 -14.68 -8.11
C ALA A 133 -4.80 -14.63 -6.59
N LEU A 134 -4.30 -13.60 -5.93
CA LEU A 134 -4.50 -13.37 -4.49
C LEU A 134 -5.96 -13.00 -4.19
N ASN A 135 -6.54 -12.12 -5.02
CA ASN A 135 -7.94 -11.69 -4.89
C ASN A 135 -8.90 -12.87 -4.97
N THR A 136 -8.74 -13.76 -5.97
CA THR A 136 -9.61 -14.91 -6.17
C THR A 136 -9.61 -15.88 -4.98
N ARG A 137 -8.47 -16.01 -4.30
CA ARG A 137 -8.27 -16.94 -3.19
C ARG A 137 -8.36 -16.29 -1.82
N TRP A 138 -8.71 -15.00 -1.73
CA TRP A 138 -8.63 -14.19 -0.52
C TRP A 138 -9.26 -14.84 0.71
N ASN A 139 -10.38 -15.56 0.52
CA ASN A 139 -11.12 -16.22 1.59
C ASN A 139 -10.78 -17.71 1.75
N ASP A 140 -9.81 -18.24 1.00
CA ASP A 140 -9.33 -19.61 1.19
C ASP A 140 -8.65 -19.73 2.58
N PRO A 141 -8.77 -20.88 3.26
CA PRO A 141 -8.18 -21.07 4.60
C PRO A 141 -6.67 -20.83 4.66
N ASP A 142 -5.93 -21.23 3.62
CA ASP A 142 -4.49 -21.02 3.51
C ASP A 142 -4.12 -19.53 3.31
N MET A 143 -4.96 -18.76 2.62
CA MET A 143 -4.80 -17.33 2.48
C MET A 143 -5.13 -16.57 3.77
N ILE A 144 -6.13 -17.02 4.50
CA ILE A 144 -6.44 -16.49 5.85
C ILE A 144 -5.25 -16.73 6.77
N HIS A 145 -4.68 -17.96 6.77
CA HIS A 145 -3.50 -18.29 7.56
C HIS A 145 -2.28 -17.43 7.15
N MET A 146 -2.03 -17.26 5.87
CA MET A 146 -0.97 -16.38 5.35
C MET A 146 -1.10 -14.94 5.89
N ARG A 147 -2.31 -14.36 5.84
CA ARG A 147 -2.55 -13.00 6.35
C ARG A 147 -2.29 -12.91 7.86
N GLU A 148 -2.67 -13.94 8.62
CA GLU A 148 -2.38 -14.01 10.06
C GLU A 148 -0.88 -14.06 10.33
N LEU A 149 -0.11 -14.88 9.60
CA LEU A 149 1.34 -14.91 9.70
C LEU A 149 1.96 -13.54 9.36
N TRP A 150 1.42 -12.87 8.37
CA TRP A 150 1.90 -11.54 7.97
C TRP A 150 1.58 -10.49 9.04
N ARG A 151 0.40 -10.57 9.65
CA ARG A 151 0.02 -9.72 10.78
C ARG A 151 0.97 -9.92 11.97
N VAL A 152 1.27 -11.16 12.34
CA VAL A 152 2.22 -11.49 13.42
C VAL A 152 3.62 -10.97 13.12
N ARG A 153 4.11 -11.19 11.88
CA ARG A 153 5.39 -10.64 11.43
C ARG A 153 5.45 -9.12 11.62
N ASN A 154 4.43 -8.43 11.12
CA ASN A 154 4.39 -6.96 11.14
C ASN A 154 4.30 -6.42 12.57
N GLU A 155 3.56 -7.10 13.46
CA GLU A 155 3.50 -6.73 14.87
C GLU A 155 4.88 -6.81 15.52
N ARG A 156 5.62 -7.87 15.29
CA ARG A 156 6.99 -8.03 15.80
C ARG A 156 7.97 -6.99 15.24
N ILE A 157 7.79 -6.56 13.97
CA ILE A 157 8.56 -5.45 13.41
C ILE A 157 8.23 -4.14 14.13
N ARG A 158 6.94 -3.86 14.39
CA ARG A 158 6.53 -2.65 15.15
C ARG A 158 7.08 -2.63 16.57
N GLN A 159 7.24 -3.80 17.19
CA GLN A 159 7.83 -3.97 18.53
C GLN A 159 9.36 -3.91 18.53
N GLY A 160 9.98 -3.82 17.35
CA GLY A 160 11.45 -3.77 17.22
C GLY A 160 12.16 -5.12 17.37
N GLU A 161 11.42 -6.23 17.37
CA GLU A 161 11.99 -7.58 17.52
C GLU A 161 12.65 -8.09 16.23
N TYR A 162 12.16 -7.64 15.06
CA TYR A 162 12.67 -8.04 13.75
C TYR A 162 12.93 -6.84 12.86
N ARG A 163 13.91 -7.00 11.97
CA ARG A 163 14.12 -6.07 10.86
C ARG A 163 13.20 -6.40 9.69
N GLU A 164 12.85 -5.40 8.93
CA GLU A 164 12.10 -5.55 7.69
C GLU A 164 12.86 -6.45 6.70
N SER A 165 12.15 -7.40 6.09
CA SER A 165 12.67 -8.31 5.08
C SER A 165 11.67 -8.49 3.96
N ILE A 166 12.05 -8.09 2.75
CA ILE A 166 11.24 -8.32 1.53
C ILE A 166 11.13 -9.82 1.27
N SER A 167 12.22 -10.56 1.41
CA SER A 167 12.24 -12.01 1.15
C SER A 167 11.26 -12.76 2.02
N LEU A 168 11.19 -12.43 3.32
CA LEU A 168 10.21 -13.04 4.22
C LEU A 168 8.78 -12.67 3.84
N ALA A 169 8.51 -11.38 3.52
CA ALA A 169 7.18 -10.96 3.11
C ALA A 169 6.74 -11.65 1.81
N MET A 170 7.61 -11.74 0.82
CA MET A 170 7.35 -12.46 -0.44
C MET A 170 7.12 -13.93 -0.21
N SER A 171 7.93 -14.58 0.63
CA SER A 171 7.77 -16.00 0.95
C SER A 171 6.40 -16.30 1.56
N LEU A 172 5.91 -15.45 2.47
CA LEU A 172 4.58 -15.59 3.05
C LEU A 172 3.47 -15.47 2.00
N ILE A 173 3.57 -14.52 1.05
CA ILE A 173 2.57 -14.36 -0.01
C ILE A 173 2.56 -15.55 -0.98
N VAL A 174 3.74 -16.08 -1.31
CA VAL A 174 3.90 -17.16 -2.30
C VAL A 174 3.59 -18.54 -1.71
N LEU A 175 3.80 -18.73 -0.41
CA LEU A 175 3.66 -20.02 0.27
C LEU A 175 2.36 -20.77 -0.05
N PRO A 176 1.16 -20.17 0.05
CA PRO A 176 -0.09 -20.87 -0.23
C PRO A 176 -0.23 -21.34 -1.69
N PHE A 177 0.45 -20.65 -2.63
CA PHE A 177 0.47 -21.06 -4.03
C PHE A 177 1.45 -22.19 -4.28
N ALA A 178 2.61 -22.17 -3.61
CA ALA A 178 3.63 -23.20 -3.70
C ALA A 178 3.13 -24.52 -3.08
N GLU A 179 2.55 -24.50 -1.91
CA GLU A 179 2.03 -25.69 -1.22
C GLU A 179 1.04 -26.46 -2.09
N LYS A 180 0.09 -25.78 -2.74
CA LYS A 180 -0.87 -26.44 -3.66
C LYS A 180 -0.18 -27.12 -4.85
N GLN A 181 0.88 -26.54 -5.39
CA GLN A 181 1.63 -27.16 -6.48
C GLN A 181 2.40 -28.40 -6.03
N PHE A 182 2.95 -28.39 -4.81
CA PHE A 182 3.66 -29.55 -4.27
C PHE A 182 2.72 -30.71 -3.93
N VAL A 183 1.56 -30.43 -3.35
CA VAL A 183 0.55 -31.43 -3.06
C VAL A 183 0.01 -32.09 -4.34
N ASN A 184 -0.22 -31.31 -5.39
CA ASN A 184 -0.74 -31.83 -6.68
C ASN A 184 0.31 -32.62 -7.49
N ARG A 185 1.61 -32.43 -7.23
CA ARG A 185 2.68 -33.14 -7.95
C ARG A 185 3.19 -34.40 -7.23
N GLY A 186 2.57 -34.81 -6.13
CA GLY A 186 3.04 -35.94 -5.31
C GLY A 186 4.42 -35.66 -4.73
N SER A 187 4.54 -35.63 -3.44
CA SER A 187 5.70 -35.31 -2.61
C SER A 187 7.08 -35.35 -3.30
N LEU A 188 7.59 -34.19 -3.68
CA LEU A 188 9.01 -34.03 -4.05
C LEU A 188 9.94 -34.04 -2.80
N PHE A 189 9.36 -34.16 -1.61
CA PHE A 189 10.05 -34.22 -0.32
C PHE A 189 9.61 -35.42 0.49
N THR A 190 9.76 -36.63 -0.05
CA THR A 190 9.96 -37.77 0.83
C THR A 190 11.39 -37.68 1.35
N TYR A 191 11.53 -37.19 2.59
CA TYR A 191 12.74 -37.39 3.36
C TYR A 191 12.94 -38.89 3.51
N HIS A 192 13.88 -39.46 2.79
CA HIS A 192 14.40 -40.78 3.07
C HIS A 192 15.47 -40.59 4.15
N PRO A 193 15.21 -41.05 5.41
CA PRO A 193 16.29 -41.12 6.38
C PRO A 193 17.32 -42.09 5.79
N GLY A 194 18.54 -41.58 5.61
CA GLY A 194 19.63 -42.36 5.11
C GLY A 194 19.80 -43.64 5.89
N ILE A 195 19.91 -44.75 5.17
CA ILE A 195 20.36 -46.03 5.73
C ILE A 195 21.82 -45.78 6.04
N GLU A 196 22.14 -45.72 7.34
CA GLU A 196 23.50 -45.82 7.81
C GLU A 196 23.97 -47.26 7.53
N ASN A 197 25.06 -47.41 6.72
CA ASN A 197 25.93 -48.56 6.68
C ASN A 197 27.28 -48.14 7.20
#